data_413192cb18b9efe944af24d7d2eeec19
#
_entry.id   413192cb18b9efe944af24d7d2eeec19
#
_cell.length_a   1.000
_cell.length_b   1.000
_cell.length_c   1.000
_cell.angle_alpha   90.00
_cell.angle_beta   90.00
_cell.angle_gamma   90.00
#
_symmetry.space_group_name_H-M   'P 1'
#
loop_
_entity.id
_entity.type
_entity.pdbx_description
1 polymer ?
#
loop_
_entity_poly.entity_id
_entity_poly.type
_entity_poly.pdbx_seq_one_letter_code
_entity_poly.pdbx_strand_id
1 'polypeptide(L)'
;MMRLTVLLLRSNAFSALFIYRVEPYLDLMNIGRRQFIHSAVLGASLLTVPSKATDIVFRSGTGAETGGPSPLLLGRAKAALAAHKKRIRNHDLLAIADFSKPSRDPRFYIVDLRNDTSDTFLVAHGKGSDPSHSGWVQHFSNVHGSEATSAGSYLVGETYFGQYGESRRLIGLDPQNDQAEARAIVIHPAWYVNQSLIHDQGKIGRSQGCFAFAKDDINIILERVAPGCLLYADKV
;
A
#
# COMPACT_ATOMS: atom_id res chain seq x y z
N MET A 1 29.33 -21.65 -32.06
CA MET A 1 29.55 -23.05 -31.63
C MET A 1 30.52 -23.02 -30.45
N MET A 2 30.01 -23.02 -29.22
CA MET A 2 30.84 -23.17 -28.01
C MET A 2 30.25 -24.31 -27.18
N ARG A 3 31.07 -25.34 -27.00
CA ARG A 3 30.74 -26.50 -26.16
C ARG A 3 30.94 -26.14 -24.69
N LEU A 4 29.94 -26.39 -23.88
CA LEU A 4 30.00 -26.28 -22.42
C LEU A 4 30.29 -27.67 -21.85
N THR A 5 31.45 -27.86 -21.22
CA THR A 5 31.84 -29.09 -20.52
C THR A 5 31.31 -28.98 -19.08
N VAL A 6 30.45 -29.92 -18.69
CA VAL A 6 29.95 -30.02 -17.31
C VAL A 6 30.89 -30.95 -16.54
N LEU A 7 31.53 -30.42 -15.49
CA LEU A 7 32.30 -31.18 -14.52
C LEU A 7 31.41 -31.49 -13.30
N LEU A 8 31.09 -32.75 -13.08
CA LEU A 8 30.37 -33.24 -11.91
C LEU A 8 31.37 -33.49 -10.78
N LEU A 9 31.33 -32.66 -9.73
CA LEU A 9 31.96 -32.97 -8.46
C LEU A 9 30.87 -33.39 -7.45
N ARG A 10 30.94 -34.65 -7.01
CA ARG A 10 30.15 -35.15 -5.87
C ARG A 10 30.76 -34.65 -4.57
N SER A 11 29.95 -34.00 -3.74
CA SER A 11 30.23 -33.85 -2.31
C SER A 11 28.90 -33.76 -1.56
N ASN A 12 28.80 -34.55 -0.50
CA ASN A 12 27.65 -34.68 0.40
C ASN A 12 27.51 -33.40 1.21
N ALA A 13 26.37 -32.73 1.11
CA ALA A 13 25.66 -32.02 2.19
C ALA A 13 24.63 -31.06 1.56
N PHE A 14 23.46 -31.04 2.11
CA PHE A 14 22.31 -30.23 1.74
C PHE A 14 22.63 -28.73 1.61
N SER A 15 22.46 -28.17 0.41
CA SER A 15 22.18 -26.76 0.20
C SER A 15 21.64 -26.58 -1.22
N ALA A 16 20.35 -26.36 -1.33
CA ALA A 16 19.71 -26.00 -2.60
C ALA A 16 19.99 -24.51 -2.91
N LEU A 17 20.90 -24.27 -3.87
CA LEU A 17 21.15 -22.93 -4.40
C LEU A 17 20.20 -22.69 -5.57
N PHE A 18 19.16 -21.86 -5.37
CA PHE A 18 18.32 -21.38 -6.47
C PHE A 18 19.01 -20.21 -7.15
N ILE A 19 19.50 -20.43 -8.38
CA ILE A 19 20.01 -19.36 -9.24
C ILE A 19 18.84 -18.85 -10.09
N TYR A 20 18.40 -17.63 -9.84
CA TYR A 20 17.46 -16.92 -10.71
C TYR A 20 18.21 -16.29 -11.88
N ARG A 21 17.84 -16.71 -13.09
CA ARG A 21 18.31 -16.09 -14.33
C ARG A 21 17.44 -14.87 -14.62
N VAL A 22 18.04 -13.68 -14.65
CA VAL A 22 17.40 -12.45 -15.10
C VAL A 22 17.64 -12.32 -16.59
N GLU A 23 16.59 -12.40 -17.39
CA GLU A 23 16.61 -12.08 -18.83
C GLU A 23 16.26 -10.59 -19.00
N PRO A 24 17.04 -9.79 -19.72
CA PRO A 24 16.66 -8.42 -20.06
C PRO A 24 15.67 -8.42 -21.23
N TYR A 25 14.48 -7.91 -21.00
CA TYR A 25 13.49 -7.66 -22.06
C TYR A 25 13.84 -6.33 -22.75
N LEU A 26 14.41 -6.42 -23.95
CA LEU A 26 14.62 -5.27 -24.85
C LEU A 26 13.39 -5.11 -25.73
N ASP A 27 12.59 -4.09 -25.44
CA ASP A 27 11.49 -3.68 -26.32
C ASP A 27 11.97 -2.58 -27.26
N LEU A 28 12.01 -2.92 -28.56
CA LEU A 28 12.38 -2.03 -29.66
C LEU A 28 11.14 -1.25 -30.12
N MET A 29 10.94 -0.07 -29.62
CA MET A 29 9.97 0.87 -30.21
C MET A 29 10.63 1.74 -31.28
N ASN A 30 10.23 1.48 -32.51
CA ASN A 30 10.54 2.19 -33.74
C ASN A 30 9.81 3.55 -33.79
N ILE A 31 10.54 4.65 -33.65
CA ILE A 31 9.97 6.00 -33.81
C ILE A 31 10.39 6.60 -35.14
N GLY A 32 9.42 6.68 -36.04
CA GLY A 32 9.54 7.35 -37.33
C GLY A 32 9.71 8.86 -37.21
N ARG A 33 10.76 9.36 -37.87
CA ARG A 33 11.06 10.80 -38.06
C ARG A 33 9.99 11.47 -38.93
N ARG A 34 9.42 12.59 -38.47
CA ARG A 34 8.96 13.66 -39.36
C ARG A 34 9.34 15.00 -38.77
N GLN A 35 10.15 15.71 -39.55
CA GLN A 35 10.56 17.09 -39.40
C GLN A 35 9.37 18.03 -39.59
N PHE A 36 9.30 19.13 -38.85
CA PHE A 36 8.66 20.37 -39.31
C PHE A 36 9.40 21.60 -38.79
N ILE A 37 9.71 22.41 -39.69
CA ILE A 37 10.34 23.63 -40.06
C ILE A 37 9.91 24.87 -39.24
N HIS A 38 10.90 25.72 -39.03
CA HIS A 38 11.02 27.08 -38.53
C HIS A 38 9.83 28.03 -38.71
N SER A 39 9.65 28.90 -37.72
CA SER A 39 9.40 30.31 -37.92
C SER A 39 9.84 31.13 -36.71
N ALA A 40 10.76 32.06 -36.96
CA ALA A 40 11.21 33.07 -36.04
C ALA A 40 10.23 34.28 -36.10
N VAL A 41 9.91 34.90 -34.96
CA VAL A 41 9.48 36.27 -34.85
C VAL A 41 10.10 36.92 -33.63
N LEU A 42 10.74 38.07 -33.90
CA LEU A 42 11.37 38.99 -32.95
C LEU A 42 10.33 39.76 -32.11
N GLY A 43 10.76 40.11 -30.88
CA GLY A 43 10.47 41.43 -30.32
C GLY A 43 9.68 41.49 -29.02
N ALA A 44 10.34 41.86 -27.96
CA ALA A 44 10.06 42.96 -27.03
C ALA A 44 10.45 42.65 -25.60
N SER A 45 11.42 43.41 -25.13
CA SER A 45 11.85 43.50 -23.73
C SER A 45 10.74 44.02 -22.85
N LEU A 46 10.47 43.37 -21.70
CA LEU A 46 9.76 43.99 -20.58
C LEU A 46 10.21 43.33 -19.25
N LEU A 47 10.86 44.12 -18.45
CA LEU A 47 10.98 44.21 -16.99
C LEU A 47 10.73 42.92 -16.18
N THR A 48 11.82 42.37 -15.67
CA THR A 48 11.83 41.34 -14.63
C THR A 48 11.46 41.93 -13.28
N VAL A 49 10.28 41.59 -12.78
CA VAL A 49 9.95 41.66 -11.34
C VAL A 49 10.29 40.29 -10.74
N PRO A 50 11.11 40.20 -9.67
CA PRO A 50 11.35 38.94 -9.01
C PRO A 50 10.11 38.57 -8.19
N SER A 51 9.21 37.82 -8.76
CA SER A 51 8.18 37.11 -8.03
C SER A 51 8.85 35.96 -7.32
N LYS A 52 8.86 35.98 -6.00
CA LYS A 52 9.14 34.78 -5.19
C LYS A 52 8.07 33.75 -5.56
N ALA A 53 8.41 32.85 -6.46
CA ALA A 53 7.64 31.65 -6.68
C ALA A 53 7.75 30.83 -5.41
N THR A 54 6.70 30.89 -4.58
CA THR A 54 6.41 29.85 -3.63
C THR A 54 6.13 28.61 -4.47
N ASP A 55 7.04 27.64 -4.48
CA ASP A 55 6.80 26.32 -5.04
C ASP A 55 5.60 25.71 -4.31
N ILE A 56 4.42 25.93 -4.88
CA ILE A 56 3.24 25.14 -4.54
C ILE A 56 3.51 23.78 -5.20
N VAL A 57 4.09 22.89 -4.40
CA VAL A 57 4.13 21.46 -4.72
C VAL A 57 2.67 21.03 -4.89
N PHE A 58 2.23 20.95 -6.13
CA PHE A 58 0.96 20.31 -6.47
C PHE A 58 1.12 18.84 -6.11
N ARG A 59 0.72 18.47 -4.89
CA ARG A 59 0.48 17.09 -4.52
C ARG A 59 -0.66 16.60 -5.42
N SER A 60 -0.34 15.78 -6.40
CA SER A 60 -1.31 14.96 -7.12
C SER A 60 -1.85 13.88 -6.18
N GLY A 61 -2.46 14.31 -5.07
CA GLY A 61 -3.34 13.47 -4.29
C GLY A 61 -4.68 13.50 -5.00
N THR A 62 -5.12 12.37 -5.51
CA THR A 62 -6.49 12.14 -5.95
C THR A 62 -7.43 12.71 -4.88
N GLY A 63 -8.29 13.64 -5.30
CA GLY A 63 -9.20 14.47 -4.52
C GLY A 63 -9.47 14.00 -3.09
N ALA A 64 -8.85 14.66 -2.13
CA ALA A 64 -9.17 14.48 -0.73
C ALA A 64 -10.59 14.97 -0.51
N GLU A 65 -11.55 14.05 -0.50
CA GLU A 65 -12.74 14.29 0.29
C GLU A 65 -12.26 14.48 1.74
N THR A 66 -12.55 15.64 2.33
CA THR A 66 -12.25 15.99 3.71
C THR A 66 -13.20 15.23 4.66
N GLY A 67 -13.18 13.89 4.57
CA GLY A 67 -14.00 12.99 5.36
C GLY A 67 -13.11 11.99 6.08
N GLY A 68 -13.03 12.12 7.41
CA GLY A 68 -12.42 11.12 8.27
C GLY A 68 -13.22 9.79 8.26
N PRO A 69 -12.79 8.78 9.03
CA PRO A 69 -13.56 7.57 9.26
C PRO A 69 -14.90 7.89 9.94
N SER A 70 -15.89 7.02 9.79
CA SER A 70 -17.18 7.23 10.47
C SER A 70 -16.96 7.40 11.98
N PRO A 71 -17.80 8.22 12.69
CA PRO A 71 -17.67 8.41 14.13
C PRO A 71 -17.69 7.10 14.92
N LEU A 72 -18.48 6.12 14.45
CA LEU A 72 -18.55 4.80 15.07
C LEU A 72 -17.22 4.04 14.93
N LEU A 73 -16.63 4.01 13.73
CA LEU A 73 -15.37 3.34 13.48
C LEU A 73 -14.21 4.02 14.21
N LEU A 74 -14.18 5.35 14.20
CA LEU A 74 -13.20 6.13 14.97
C LEU A 74 -13.31 5.85 16.47
N GLY A 75 -14.54 5.78 16.99
CA GLY A 75 -14.79 5.42 18.39
C GLY A 75 -14.26 4.04 18.76
N ARG A 76 -14.48 3.02 17.88
CA ARG A 76 -13.92 1.68 18.05
C ARG A 76 -12.40 1.67 18.01
N ALA A 77 -11.79 2.37 17.07
CA ALA A 77 -10.33 2.47 16.95
C ALA A 77 -9.70 3.16 18.18
N LYS A 78 -10.33 4.21 18.72
CA LYS A 78 -9.90 4.86 19.98
C LYS A 78 -10.04 3.91 21.19
N ALA A 79 -11.12 3.15 21.27
CA ALA A 79 -11.30 2.13 22.31
C ALA A 79 -10.23 1.02 22.20
N ALA A 80 -9.91 0.57 20.99
CA ALA A 80 -8.83 -0.39 20.72
C ALA A 80 -7.46 0.16 21.15
N LEU A 81 -7.16 1.44 20.84
CA LEU A 81 -5.94 2.10 21.31
C LEU A 81 -5.84 2.10 22.84
N ALA A 82 -6.93 2.41 23.53
CA ALA A 82 -6.98 2.39 24.99
C ALA A 82 -6.77 0.99 25.55
N ALA A 83 -7.41 -0.04 24.96
CA ALA A 83 -7.29 -1.43 25.37
C ALA A 83 -5.86 -1.97 25.22
N HIS A 84 -5.17 -1.58 24.14
CA HIS A 84 -3.81 -2.05 23.84
C HIS A 84 -2.72 -1.03 24.21
N LYS A 85 -3.02 -0.02 25.03
CA LYS A 85 -2.12 1.09 25.41
C LYS A 85 -0.72 0.63 25.84
N LYS A 86 -0.59 -0.51 26.51
CA LYS A 86 0.71 -1.02 26.97
C LYS A 86 1.59 -1.55 25.85
N ARG A 87 1.01 -1.96 24.73
CA ARG A 87 1.71 -2.52 23.55
C ARG A 87 1.96 -1.47 22.48
N ILE A 88 1.07 -0.49 22.35
CA ILE A 88 1.18 0.59 21.37
C ILE A 88 2.09 1.69 21.93
N ARG A 89 3.04 2.17 21.15
CA ARG A 89 3.99 3.23 21.55
C ARG A 89 3.53 4.62 21.08
N ASN A 90 2.90 4.68 19.92
CA ASN A 90 2.39 5.94 19.38
C ASN A 90 0.89 6.04 19.68
N HIS A 91 0.53 6.94 20.56
CA HIS A 91 -0.87 7.16 20.99
C HIS A 91 -1.54 8.34 20.27
N ASP A 92 -0.81 9.06 19.44
CA ASP A 92 -1.27 10.28 18.78
C ASP A 92 -1.75 10.02 17.36
N LEU A 93 -1.47 8.81 16.82
CA LEU A 93 -1.80 8.43 15.46
C LEU A 93 -2.55 7.09 15.43
N LEU A 94 -3.62 7.06 14.64
CA LEU A 94 -4.39 5.84 14.31
C LEU A 94 -4.36 5.59 12.81
N ALA A 95 -3.99 4.38 12.42
CA ALA A 95 -4.24 3.87 11.08
C ALA A 95 -5.55 3.06 11.12
N ILE A 96 -6.51 3.38 10.25
CA ILE A 96 -7.85 2.76 10.26
C ILE A 96 -8.21 2.29 8.86
N ALA A 97 -8.55 1.01 8.70
CA ALA A 97 -9.09 0.44 7.47
C ALA A 97 -10.61 0.24 7.62
N ASP A 98 -11.40 1.00 6.86
CA ASP A 98 -12.85 0.95 6.83
C ASP A 98 -13.31 0.02 5.70
N PHE A 99 -13.54 -1.22 6.02
CA PHE A 99 -14.00 -2.21 5.06
C PHE A 99 -15.53 -2.25 4.86
N SER A 100 -16.27 -1.29 5.45
CA SER A 100 -17.66 -1.02 5.08
C SER A 100 -17.79 -0.28 3.75
N LYS A 101 -16.69 0.29 3.23
CA LYS A 101 -16.62 0.95 1.93
C LYS A 101 -16.14 0.00 0.83
N PRO A 102 -16.52 0.22 -0.45
CA PRO A 102 -15.99 -0.56 -1.56
C PRO A 102 -14.53 -0.24 -1.83
N SER A 103 -13.83 -1.13 -2.51
CA SER A 103 -12.39 -1.03 -2.76
C SER A 103 -11.99 0.11 -3.70
N ARG A 104 -12.96 0.65 -4.47
CA ARG A 104 -12.74 1.83 -5.32
C ARG A 104 -12.66 3.15 -4.55
N ASP A 105 -13.17 3.18 -3.32
CA ASP A 105 -13.18 4.38 -2.50
C ASP A 105 -11.94 4.42 -1.60
N PRO A 106 -11.34 5.60 -1.36
CA PRO A 106 -10.36 5.76 -0.29
C PRO A 106 -10.99 5.36 1.05
N ARG A 107 -10.42 4.33 1.67
CA ARG A 107 -11.00 3.70 2.88
C ARG A 107 -9.94 3.31 3.92
N PHE A 108 -8.72 3.77 3.73
CA PHE A 108 -7.68 3.72 4.74
C PHE A 108 -7.38 5.12 5.21
N TYR A 109 -7.40 5.34 6.51
CA TYR A 109 -7.23 6.64 7.13
C TYR A 109 -5.99 6.64 8.02
N ILE A 110 -5.21 7.71 7.95
CA ILE A 110 -4.18 8.02 8.92
C ILE A 110 -4.66 9.23 9.71
N VAL A 111 -5.15 9.00 10.93
CA VAL A 111 -5.77 10.02 11.78
C VAL A 111 -4.72 10.52 12.77
N ASP A 112 -4.45 11.83 12.74
CA ASP A 112 -3.67 12.53 13.76
C ASP A 112 -4.64 13.01 14.87
N LEU A 113 -4.54 12.38 16.03
CA LEU A 113 -5.41 12.67 17.17
C LEU A 113 -5.07 13.99 17.89
N ARG A 114 -3.86 14.54 17.67
CA ARG A 114 -3.46 15.83 18.25
C ARG A 114 -4.01 17.00 17.46
N ASN A 115 -3.95 16.88 16.12
CA ASN A 115 -4.30 17.96 15.21
C ASN A 115 -5.71 17.83 14.65
N ASP A 116 -6.42 16.74 14.98
CA ASP A 116 -7.76 16.40 14.47
C ASP A 116 -7.80 16.41 12.91
N THR A 117 -6.76 15.86 12.28
CA THR A 117 -6.64 15.75 10.83
C THR A 117 -6.58 14.31 10.39
N SER A 118 -6.99 14.04 9.16
CA SER A 118 -6.84 12.71 8.57
C SER A 118 -6.48 12.80 7.10
N ASP A 119 -5.59 11.88 6.65
CA ASP A 119 -5.34 11.59 5.25
C ASP A 119 -5.99 10.28 4.87
N THR A 120 -6.39 10.15 3.61
CA THR A 120 -7.10 8.97 3.11
C THR A 120 -6.38 8.33 1.94
N PHE A 121 -6.40 7.00 1.88
CA PHE A 121 -5.72 6.21 0.85
C PHE A 121 -6.59 5.03 0.39
N LEU A 122 -6.32 4.56 -0.83
CA LEU A 122 -6.84 3.28 -1.29
C LEU A 122 -6.14 2.15 -0.54
N VAL A 123 -6.89 1.12 -0.15
CA VAL A 123 -6.34 -0.11 0.44
C VAL A 123 -7.04 -1.33 -0.12
N ALA A 124 -6.26 -2.33 -0.56
CA ALA A 124 -6.79 -3.63 -0.95
C ALA A 124 -7.02 -4.51 0.28
N HIS A 125 -8.00 -5.38 0.19
CA HIS A 125 -8.27 -6.50 1.10
C HIS A 125 -7.88 -7.83 0.46
N GLY A 126 -7.91 -8.90 1.23
CA GLY A 126 -7.60 -10.26 0.77
C GLY A 126 -8.69 -10.84 -0.14
N LYS A 127 -8.28 -11.61 -1.15
CA LYS A 127 -9.21 -12.25 -2.09
C LYS A 127 -10.17 -13.21 -1.41
N GLY A 128 -9.75 -13.83 -0.30
CA GLY A 128 -10.64 -14.65 0.51
C GLY A 128 -11.76 -13.86 1.20
N SER A 129 -11.59 -12.56 1.44
CA SER A 129 -12.63 -11.70 1.98
C SER A 129 -13.69 -11.28 0.95
N ASP A 130 -13.39 -11.41 -0.34
CA ASP A 130 -14.26 -11.06 -1.47
C ASP A 130 -14.03 -12.05 -2.62
N PRO A 131 -14.51 -13.31 -2.51
CA PRO A 131 -14.23 -14.35 -3.50
C PRO A 131 -14.73 -14.01 -4.91
N SER A 132 -15.86 -13.34 -5.02
CA SER A 132 -16.46 -12.93 -6.30
C SER A 132 -15.80 -11.70 -6.93
N HIS A 133 -14.82 -11.08 -6.25
CA HIS A 133 -14.23 -9.81 -6.65
C HIS A 133 -15.27 -8.71 -6.90
N SER A 134 -16.19 -8.57 -5.96
CA SER A 134 -17.23 -7.54 -6.00
C SER A 134 -16.70 -6.14 -5.69
N GLY A 135 -15.53 -6.06 -5.06
CA GLY A 135 -14.95 -4.85 -4.50
C GLY A 135 -15.34 -4.59 -3.04
N TRP A 136 -16.22 -5.43 -2.46
CA TRP A 136 -16.69 -5.32 -1.09
C TRP A 136 -16.20 -6.48 -0.24
N VAL A 137 -15.74 -6.19 0.97
CA VAL A 137 -15.44 -7.24 1.96
C VAL A 137 -16.75 -7.93 2.35
N GLN A 138 -16.82 -9.24 2.11
CA GLN A 138 -17.96 -10.08 2.47
C GLN A 138 -17.78 -10.61 3.90
N HIS A 139 -16.58 -11.08 4.24
CA HIS A 139 -16.25 -11.61 5.56
C HIS A 139 -14.77 -11.42 5.88
N PHE A 140 -14.45 -11.50 7.16
CA PHE A 140 -13.09 -11.59 7.67
C PHE A 140 -12.75 -13.02 8.05
N SER A 141 -11.46 -13.37 8.07
CA SER A 141 -11.02 -14.68 8.53
C SER A 141 -9.62 -14.59 9.14
N ASN A 142 -9.42 -15.32 10.23
CA ASN A 142 -8.12 -15.50 10.88
C ASN A 142 -7.51 -16.88 10.56
N VAL A 143 -8.21 -17.72 9.79
CA VAL A 143 -7.78 -19.06 9.43
C VAL A 143 -6.58 -19.01 8.48
N HIS A 144 -5.54 -19.80 8.76
CA HIS A 144 -4.39 -19.94 7.87
C HIS A 144 -4.81 -20.46 6.49
N GLY A 145 -4.29 -19.88 5.42
CA GLY A 145 -4.64 -20.25 4.04
C GLY A 145 -5.99 -19.70 3.53
N SER A 146 -6.78 -19.00 4.37
CA SER A 146 -8.06 -18.40 3.93
C SER A 146 -7.90 -17.28 2.91
N GLU A 147 -6.70 -16.71 2.77
CA GLU A 147 -6.41 -15.55 1.93
C GLU A 147 -7.32 -14.33 2.20
N ALA A 148 -8.02 -14.33 3.33
CA ALA A 148 -8.87 -13.24 3.78
C ALA A 148 -8.12 -12.28 4.69
N THR A 149 -8.49 -11.01 4.69
CA THR A 149 -8.08 -10.06 5.72
C THR A 149 -8.77 -10.43 7.04
N SER A 150 -8.12 -10.21 8.17
CA SER A 150 -8.71 -10.32 9.50
C SER A 150 -9.16 -8.95 9.99
N ALA A 151 -10.21 -8.90 10.80
CA ALA A 151 -10.62 -7.68 11.50
C ALA A 151 -9.83 -7.51 12.80
N GLY A 152 -9.89 -6.33 13.41
CA GLY A 152 -9.37 -6.05 14.74
C GLY A 152 -8.14 -5.15 14.76
N SER A 153 -7.45 -5.19 15.88
CA SER A 153 -6.31 -4.35 16.24
C SER A 153 -5.00 -4.99 15.85
N TYR A 154 -4.12 -4.24 15.21
CA TYR A 154 -2.76 -4.68 14.87
C TYR A 154 -1.73 -3.73 15.46
N LEU A 155 -0.69 -4.28 16.07
CA LEU A 155 0.54 -3.55 16.31
C LEU A 155 1.34 -3.51 15.01
N VAL A 156 1.68 -2.32 14.57
CA VAL A 156 2.60 -2.12 13.45
C VAL A 156 4.02 -2.46 13.91
N GLY A 157 4.60 -3.47 13.27
CA GLY A 157 5.93 -4.01 13.57
C GLY A 157 7.02 -3.42 12.71
N GLU A 158 8.15 -4.11 12.64
CA GLU A 158 9.36 -3.65 11.96
C GLU A 158 9.23 -3.64 10.44
N THR A 159 10.00 -2.74 9.81
CA THR A 159 10.18 -2.69 8.37
C THR A 159 11.04 -3.87 7.89
N TYR A 160 10.74 -4.39 6.72
CA TYR A 160 11.57 -5.37 6.03
C TYR A 160 11.48 -5.18 4.52
N PHE A 161 12.47 -5.68 3.78
CA PHE A 161 12.45 -5.71 2.32
C PHE A 161 12.11 -7.13 1.87
N GLY A 162 10.96 -7.26 1.20
CA GLY A 162 10.45 -8.54 0.69
C GLY A 162 10.25 -8.51 -0.84
N GLN A 163 9.57 -9.51 -1.36
CA GLN A 163 9.27 -9.62 -2.80
C GLN A 163 8.45 -8.45 -3.36
N TYR A 164 7.75 -7.71 -2.50
CA TYR A 164 6.95 -6.55 -2.89
C TYR A 164 7.69 -5.22 -2.69
N GLY A 165 8.95 -5.26 -2.23
CA GLY A 165 9.73 -4.10 -1.82
C GLY A 165 9.64 -3.82 -0.33
N GLU A 166 9.82 -2.55 0.06
CA GLU A 166 9.73 -2.13 1.46
C GLU A 166 8.32 -2.37 2.00
N SER A 167 8.26 -3.06 3.11
CA SER A 167 7.02 -3.56 3.70
C SER A 167 7.08 -3.51 5.22
N ARG A 168 5.93 -3.60 5.89
CA ARG A 168 5.87 -3.54 7.35
C ARG A 168 5.06 -4.68 7.92
N ARG A 169 5.61 -5.35 8.93
CA ARG A 169 4.96 -6.46 9.62
C ARG A 169 3.77 -5.96 10.43
N LEU A 170 2.76 -6.83 10.55
CA LEU A 170 1.59 -6.59 11.39
C LEU A 170 1.42 -7.75 12.37
N ILE A 171 1.30 -7.42 13.66
CA ILE A 171 1.11 -8.36 14.75
C ILE A 171 -0.31 -8.20 15.25
N GLY A 172 -1.13 -9.24 15.16
CA GLY A 172 -2.51 -9.23 15.66
C GLY A 172 -2.54 -9.09 17.19
N LEU A 173 -3.45 -8.26 17.68
CA LEU A 173 -3.62 -7.98 19.11
C LEU A 173 -4.90 -8.59 19.70
N ASP A 174 -5.82 -9.02 18.83
CA ASP A 174 -7.13 -9.52 19.18
C ASP A 174 -7.28 -11.00 18.78
N PRO A 175 -8.15 -11.80 19.41
CA PRO A 175 -8.33 -13.22 19.05
C PRO A 175 -8.72 -13.46 17.59
N GLN A 176 -9.43 -12.48 16.96
CA GLN A 176 -9.85 -12.58 15.56
C GLN A 176 -8.75 -12.26 14.55
N ASN A 177 -7.53 -11.88 14.99
CA ASN A 177 -6.39 -11.63 14.12
C ASN A 177 -5.04 -12.10 14.72
N ASP A 178 -5.03 -12.90 15.77
CA ASP A 178 -3.83 -13.37 16.45
C ASP A 178 -2.91 -14.23 15.56
N GLN A 179 -3.43 -14.75 14.43
CA GLN A 179 -2.66 -15.49 13.43
C GLN A 179 -2.03 -14.57 12.37
N ALA A 180 -2.18 -13.25 12.46
CA ALA A 180 -1.73 -12.31 11.43
C ALA A 180 -0.23 -12.47 11.11
N GLU A 181 0.62 -12.59 12.12
CA GLU A 181 2.06 -12.76 11.94
C GLU A 181 2.39 -14.11 11.30
N ALA A 182 1.80 -15.22 11.77
CA ALA A 182 1.96 -16.57 11.21
C ALA A 182 1.44 -16.66 9.75
N ARG A 183 0.43 -15.87 9.42
CA ARG A 183 -0.14 -15.74 8.07
C ARG A 183 0.61 -14.73 7.19
N ALA A 184 1.68 -14.12 7.68
CA ALA A 184 2.45 -13.08 7.00
C ALA A 184 1.59 -11.90 6.51
N ILE A 185 0.61 -11.47 7.30
CA ILE A 185 -0.19 -10.28 7.02
C ILE A 185 0.67 -9.04 7.25
N VAL A 186 0.82 -8.22 6.22
CA VAL A 186 1.73 -7.07 6.20
C VAL A 186 1.11 -5.87 5.48
N ILE A 187 1.72 -4.69 5.66
CA ILE A 187 1.56 -3.53 4.79
C ILE A 187 2.59 -3.62 3.67
N HIS A 188 2.16 -3.51 2.39
CA HIS A 188 3.07 -3.57 1.25
C HIS A 188 2.55 -2.81 0.03
N PRO A 189 3.44 -2.37 -0.90
CA PRO A 189 3.01 -1.79 -2.18
C PRO A 189 2.47 -2.85 -3.12
N ALA A 190 1.53 -2.45 -4.00
CA ALA A 190 0.98 -3.35 -5.01
C ALA A 190 0.61 -2.61 -6.30
N TRP A 191 0.94 -3.20 -7.45
CA TRP A 191 0.59 -2.65 -8.75
C TRP A 191 -0.93 -2.64 -9.01
N TYR A 192 -1.66 -3.53 -8.35
CA TYR A 192 -3.11 -3.68 -8.51
C TYR A 192 -3.94 -2.71 -7.63
N VAL A 193 -3.29 -1.76 -6.96
CA VAL A 193 -3.94 -0.66 -6.25
C VAL A 193 -3.62 0.62 -7.00
N ASN A 194 -4.50 1.03 -7.90
CA ASN A 194 -4.34 2.24 -8.70
C ASN A 194 -5.67 2.72 -9.30
N GLN A 195 -5.70 3.99 -9.72
CA GLN A 195 -6.89 4.64 -10.28
C GLN A 195 -7.30 4.09 -11.64
N SER A 196 -6.36 3.61 -12.46
CA SER A 196 -6.69 3.07 -13.78
C SER A 196 -7.55 1.81 -13.66
N LEU A 197 -7.25 0.93 -12.71
CA LEU A 197 -8.09 -0.25 -12.44
C LEU A 197 -9.50 0.13 -11.96
N ILE A 198 -9.63 1.20 -11.17
CA ILE A 198 -10.95 1.70 -10.75
C ILE A 198 -11.72 2.20 -11.97
N HIS A 199 -11.07 2.95 -12.86
CA HIS A 199 -11.69 3.41 -14.11
C HIS A 199 -12.14 2.24 -14.99
N ASP A 200 -11.30 1.22 -15.16
CA ASP A 200 -11.52 0.11 -16.08
C ASP A 200 -12.49 -0.95 -15.55
N GLN A 201 -12.47 -1.21 -14.22
CA GLN A 201 -13.18 -2.34 -13.59
C GLN A 201 -14.11 -1.93 -12.45
N GLY A 202 -14.14 -0.64 -12.07
CA GLY A 202 -14.92 -0.13 -10.94
C GLY A 202 -14.40 -0.54 -9.56
N LYS A 203 -13.17 -1.08 -9.47
CA LYS A 203 -12.56 -1.61 -8.23
C LYS A 203 -11.05 -1.77 -8.40
N ILE A 204 -10.32 -1.89 -7.28
CA ILE A 204 -8.90 -2.28 -7.28
C ILE A 204 -8.75 -3.81 -7.16
N GLY A 205 -7.52 -4.32 -7.30
CA GLY A 205 -7.20 -5.72 -7.07
C GLY A 205 -7.28 -6.13 -5.60
N ARG A 206 -6.90 -7.39 -5.33
CA ARG A 206 -6.98 -8.01 -4.00
C ARG A 206 -5.64 -8.65 -3.63
N SER A 207 -5.31 -8.63 -2.35
CA SER A 207 -4.15 -9.31 -1.75
C SER A 207 -4.49 -10.77 -1.36
N GLN A 208 -3.60 -11.40 -0.60
CA GLN A 208 -3.85 -12.68 0.09
C GLN A 208 -4.11 -12.48 1.59
N GLY A 209 -4.75 -11.36 1.94
CA GLY A 209 -5.08 -10.97 3.31
C GLY A 209 -4.36 -9.72 3.81
N CYS A 210 -3.26 -9.33 3.16
CA CYS A 210 -2.47 -8.15 3.49
C CYS A 210 -3.20 -6.84 3.20
N PHE A 211 -2.73 -5.77 3.83
CA PHE A 211 -3.10 -4.39 3.53
C PHE A 211 -2.17 -3.87 2.42
N ALA A 212 -2.64 -3.94 1.17
CA ALA A 212 -1.85 -3.52 0.02
C ALA A 212 -2.26 -2.12 -0.45
N PHE A 213 -1.26 -1.32 -0.83
CA PHE A 213 -1.40 0.09 -1.18
C PHE A 213 -0.84 0.42 -2.55
N ALA A 214 -1.20 1.58 -3.09
CA ALA A 214 -0.60 2.07 -4.32
C ALA A 214 0.91 2.28 -4.15
N LYS A 215 1.67 2.03 -5.22
CA LYS A 215 3.13 2.21 -5.20
C LYS A 215 3.53 3.66 -4.94
N ASP A 216 2.69 4.61 -5.35
CA ASP A 216 2.94 6.04 -5.18
C ASP A 216 2.66 6.51 -3.73
N ASP A 217 1.78 5.80 -3.01
CA ASP A 217 1.36 6.18 -1.65
C ASP A 217 2.19 5.47 -0.56
N ILE A 218 2.83 4.33 -0.88
CA ILE A 218 3.42 3.46 0.14
C ILE A 218 4.47 4.15 1.01
N ASN A 219 5.30 5.03 0.43
CA ASN A 219 6.36 5.71 1.16
C ASN A 219 5.77 6.62 2.26
N ILE A 220 4.72 7.38 1.94
CA ILE A 220 4.02 8.24 2.91
C ILE A 220 3.37 7.38 4.00
N ILE A 221 2.76 6.26 3.63
CA ILE A 221 2.12 5.34 4.56
C ILE A 221 3.14 4.71 5.51
N LEU A 222 4.27 4.21 4.99
CA LEU A 222 5.31 3.62 5.82
C LEU A 222 6.02 4.64 6.71
N GLU A 223 6.19 5.88 6.27
CA GLU A 223 6.74 6.96 7.09
C GLU A 223 5.82 7.28 8.27
N ARG A 224 4.54 7.46 8.02
CA ARG A 224 3.58 7.89 9.05
C ARG A 224 3.12 6.75 9.95
N VAL A 225 2.80 5.58 9.39
CA VAL A 225 2.37 4.40 10.14
C VAL A 225 3.61 3.61 10.59
N ALA A 226 4.42 4.24 11.44
CA ALA A 226 5.70 3.73 11.92
C ALA A 226 5.54 2.55 12.92
N PRO A 227 6.62 1.78 13.20
CA PRO A 227 6.60 0.73 14.20
C PRO A 227 6.13 1.25 15.56
N GLY A 228 5.18 0.53 16.17
CA GLY A 228 4.55 0.92 17.42
C GLY A 228 3.24 1.69 17.30
N CYS A 229 2.78 1.98 16.07
CA CYS A 229 1.43 2.49 15.81
C CYS A 229 0.37 1.39 15.94
N LEU A 230 -0.88 1.80 16.15
CA LEU A 230 -2.06 0.94 16.00
C LEU A 230 -2.60 1.05 14.57
N LEU A 231 -2.83 -0.12 13.92
CA LEU A 231 -3.73 -0.23 12.78
C LEU A 231 -4.99 -0.97 13.24
N TYR A 232 -6.16 -0.38 12.99
CA TYR A 232 -7.45 -0.97 13.29
C TYR A 232 -8.24 -1.23 12.02
N ALA A 233 -8.74 -2.43 11.85
CA ALA A 233 -9.50 -2.85 10.66
C ALA A 233 -10.86 -3.41 11.04
N ASP A 234 -11.93 -2.84 10.47
CA ASP A 234 -13.29 -3.29 10.77
C ASP A 234 -14.25 -2.96 9.60
N LYS A 235 -15.47 -3.51 9.71
CA LYS A 235 -16.61 -3.24 8.85
C LYS A 235 -17.81 -2.91 9.74
N VAL A 236 -18.18 -1.61 9.81
CA VAL A 236 -19.22 -1.10 10.71
C VAL A 236 -20.40 -0.49 9.94
#